data_2371c727faeb98da0f7a95958b7b6ce0
#
_entry.id   2371c727faeb98da0f7a95958b7b6ce0
#
_cell.length_a   1.000
_cell.length_b   1.000
_cell.length_c   1.000
_cell.angle_alpha   90.00
_cell.angle_beta   90.00
_cell.angle_gamma   90.00
#
_symmetry.space_group_name_H-M   'P 1'
#
loop_
_entity.id
_entity.type
_entity.pdbx_description
1 polymer ?
#
loop_
_entity_poly.entity_id
_entity_poly.type
_entity_poly.pdbx_seq_one_letter_code
_entity_poly.pdbx_strand_id
1 'polypeptide(L)'
;MSKHEYIIPFVGLKIGFHVFEFEISDTFFDDIEYSIIQSGKVHVRLELEKKETMLIGIFHVEGLVTTSCDRCTDPIEEEVEGEYQIIYKFGGDTTDDEALIVLDFEAYELDVKMNIYELISVSLPVRVVHEQGECNPEMLELLEKYVINANDDDDEDDFDDEDYDDEDFDDEDDEDDSEEGEDDDDNNNDDIDPRWSILKNLN
;
A
#
# COMPACT_ATOMS: atom_id res chain seq x y z
N MET A 1 19.73 19.20 -9.56
CA MET A 1 20.05 18.66 -8.21
C MET A 1 21.21 17.69 -8.27
N SER A 2 22.05 17.65 -7.24
CA SER A 2 23.19 16.73 -7.20
C SER A 2 22.68 15.30 -7.01
N LYS A 3 22.98 14.42 -7.96
CA LYS A 3 22.59 12.98 -7.94
C LYS A 3 23.16 12.21 -6.73
N HIS A 4 23.94 12.87 -5.86
CA HIS A 4 24.68 12.27 -4.75
C HIS A 4 24.24 12.76 -3.35
N GLU A 5 23.18 13.56 -3.27
CA GLU A 5 22.76 14.19 -2.01
C GLU A 5 22.26 13.18 -0.97
N TYR A 6 21.62 12.08 -1.44
CA TYR A 6 21.03 11.03 -0.59
C TYR A 6 21.83 9.72 -0.62
N ILE A 7 23.07 9.75 -1.14
CA ILE A 7 23.95 8.59 -1.25
C ILE A 7 24.99 8.62 -0.13
N ILE A 8 25.02 7.56 0.66
CA ILE A 8 25.95 7.38 1.78
C ILE A 8 27.01 6.34 1.40
N PRO A 9 28.28 6.72 1.16
CA PRO A 9 29.36 5.76 0.89
C PRO A 9 29.79 5.06 2.19
N PHE A 10 29.11 3.98 2.53
CA PHE A 10 29.28 3.32 3.82
C PHE A 10 30.59 2.50 3.93
N VAL A 11 31.24 2.15 2.82
CA VAL A 11 32.51 1.40 2.87
C VAL A 11 33.61 2.21 3.57
N GLY A 12 33.63 3.51 3.38
CA GLY A 12 34.57 4.42 4.05
C GLY A 12 34.29 4.68 5.53
N LEU A 13 33.12 4.32 6.04
CA LEU A 13 32.75 4.51 7.42
C LEU A 13 33.40 3.47 8.32
N LYS A 14 33.76 3.86 9.53
CA LYS A 14 34.20 2.94 10.59
C LYS A 14 33.00 2.21 11.18
N ILE A 15 33.25 1.03 11.78
CA ILE A 15 32.23 0.34 12.58
C ILE A 15 31.83 1.26 13.76
N GLY A 16 30.51 1.40 13.99
CA GLY A 16 29.91 2.24 15.01
C GLY A 16 28.87 3.21 14.45
N PHE A 17 28.56 4.23 15.21
CA PHE A 17 27.47 5.18 14.92
C PHE A 17 27.94 6.36 14.07
N HIS A 18 27.09 6.74 13.12
CA HIS A 18 27.24 7.89 12.23
C HIS A 18 25.91 8.61 12.14
N VAL A 19 25.92 9.93 12.07
CA VAL A 19 24.70 10.74 11.93
C VAL A 19 24.75 11.51 10.62
N PHE A 20 23.64 11.47 9.89
CA PHE A 20 23.43 12.21 8.66
C PHE A 20 22.16 13.03 8.81
N GLU A 21 22.15 14.23 8.25
CA GLU A 21 21.01 15.13 8.26
C GLU A 21 20.67 15.51 6.82
N PHE A 22 19.37 15.47 6.48
CA PHE A 22 18.86 15.78 5.17
C PHE A 22 17.76 16.84 5.29
N GLU A 23 17.91 17.91 4.54
CA GLU A 23 16.89 18.95 4.40
C GLU A 23 16.09 18.67 3.12
N ILE A 24 14.87 18.19 3.29
CA ILE A 24 13.97 17.85 2.20
C ILE A 24 13.17 19.09 1.81
N SER A 25 13.13 19.40 0.53
CA SER A 25 12.41 20.55 -0.04
C SER A 25 11.54 20.11 -1.20
N ASP A 26 10.73 21.03 -1.73
CA ASP A 26 9.79 20.79 -2.83
C ASP A 26 10.42 20.02 -4.01
N THR A 27 11.65 20.38 -4.36
CA THR A 27 12.38 19.76 -5.47
C THR A 27 12.69 18.26 -5.25
N PHE A 28 12.65 17.77 -4.02
CA PHE A 28 12.81 16.35 -3.73
C PHE A 28 11.57 15.57 -4.19
N PHE A 29 10.38 16.11 -3.91
CA PHE A 29 9.11 15.49 -4.29
C PHE A 29 8.86 15.58 -5.79
N ASP A 30 9.28 16.67 -6.45
CA ASP A 30 9.19 16.84 -7.91
C ASP A 30 9.99 15.77 -8.68
N ASP A 31 11.08 15.27 -8.08
CA ASP A 31 11.93 14.23 -8.68
C ASP A 31 11.36 12.80 -8.52
N ILE A 32 10.25 12.63 -7.80
CA ILE A 32 9.63 11.33 -7.53
C ILE A 32 8.38 11.17 -8.39
N GLU A 33 8.41 10.19 -9.28
CA GLU A 33 7.27 9.87 -10.14
C GLU A 33 6.10 9.36 -9.30
N TYR A 34 4.91 9.92 -9.54
CA TYR A 34 3.66 9.60 -8.80
C TYR A 34 3.71 9.91 -7.30
N SER A 35 4.47 10.93 -6.89
CA SER A 35 4.45 11.38 -5.50
C SER A 35 3.05 11.79 -5.05
N ILE A 36 2.61 11.28 -3.89
CA ILE A 36 1.38 11.73 -3.21
C ILE A 36 1.56 13.07 -2.49
N ILE A 37 2.82 13.46 -2.27
CA ILE A 37 3.21 14.72 -1.64
C ILE A 37 3.56 15.69 -2.75
N GLN A 38 2.92 16.85 -2.75
CA GLN A 38 3.11 17.88 -3.79
C GLN A 38 4.32 18.77 -3.48
N SER A 39 4.52 19.11 -2.23
CA SER A 39 5.61 19.96 -1.76
C SER A 39 5.80 19.79 -0.26
N GLY A 40 6.89 20.34 0.30
CA GLY A 40 7.08 20.29 1.74
C GLY A 40 8.47 20.72 2.18
N LYS A 41 8.60 20.86 3.50
CA LYS A 41 9.88 21.09 4.19
C LYS A 41 9.98 20.12 5.33
N VAL A 42 10.82 19.12 5.17
CA VAL A 42 11.00 18.05 6.14
C VAL A 42 12.47 17.93 6.49
N HIS A 43 12.76 17.87 7.79
CA HIS A 43 14.06 17.54 8.32
C HIS A 43 14.12 16.05 8.61
N VAL A 44 15.11 15.36 8.06
CA VAL A 44 15.33 13.93 8.30
C VAL A 44 16.71 13.72 8.89
N ARG A 45 16.75 13.16 10.10
CA ARG A 45 17.97 12.77 10.78
C ARG A 45 18.09 11.24 10.77
N LEU A 46 19.16 10.75 10.16
CA LEU A 46 19.49 9.33 10.11
C LEU A 46 20.65 9.04 11.09
N GLU A 47 20.38 8.18 12.06
CA GLU A 47 21.41 7.57 12.92
C GLU A 47 21.75 6.19 12.35
N LEU A 48 22.92 6.06 11.71
CA LEU A 48 23.37 4.85 11.04
C LEU A 48 24.41 4.13 11.90
N GLU A 49 24.06 2.94 12.41
CA GLU A 49 25.01 2.04 13.07
C GLU A 49 25.60 1.07 12.06
N LYS A 50 26.90 1.15 11.79
CA LYS A 50 27.61 0.21 10.94
C LYS A 50 28.14 -0.97 11.75
N LYS A 51 27.72 -2.19 11.40
CA LYS A 51 28.22 -3.46 11.91
C LYS A 51 28.97 -4.23 10.80
N GLU A 52 29.56 -5.37 11.13
CA GLU A 52 30.32 -6.17 10.17
C GLU A 52 29.44 -6.75 9.04
N THR A 53 28.20 -7.12 9.34
CA THR A 53 27.30 -7.83 8.42
C THR A 53 26.06 -7.05 8.02
N MET A 54 25.83 -5.87 8.61
CA MET A 54 24.63 -5.08 8.38
C MET A 54 24.85 -3.61 8.74
N LEU A 55 23.95 -2.77 8.24
CA LEU A 55 23.76 -1.39 8.70
C LEU A 55 22.39 -1.31 9.38
N ILE A 56 22.27 -0.58 10.47
CA ILE A 56 20.99 -0.30 11.12
C ILE A 56 20.79 1.21 11.06
N GLY A 57 19.75 1.64 10.36
CA GLY A 57 19.37 3.04 10.23
C GLY A 57 18.15 3.34 11.09
N ILE A 58 18.25 4.37 11.95
CA ILE A 58 17.12 4.96 12.66
C ILE A 58 16.88 6.33 12.05
N PHE A 59 15.72 6.48 11.44
CA PHE A 59 15.29 7.71 10.76
C PHE A 59 14.32 8.46 11.67
N HIS A 60 14.64 9.72 11.96
CA HIS A 60 13.74 10.66 12.61
C HIS A 60 13.27 11.64 11.54
N VAL A 61 11.98 11.71 11.34
CA VAL A 61 11.31 12.54 10.33
C VAL A 61 10.49 13.59 11.06
N GLU A 62 10.63 14.86 10.70
CA GLU A 62 9.90 15.99 11.29
C GLU A 62 9.71 17.08 10.23
N GLY A 63 8.49 17.57 10.04
CA GLY A 63 8.26 18.67 9.12
C GLY A 63 6.81 18.91 8.73
N LEU A 64 6.64 19.69 7.66
CA LEU A 64 5.35 20.02 7.05
C LEU A 64 5.38 19.62 5.58
N VAL A 65 4.31 19.00 5.12
CA VAL A 65 4.13 18.61 3.72
C VAL A 65 2.76 19.04 3.21
N THR A 66 2.68 19.27 1.91
CA THR A 66 1.42 19.57 1.23
C THR A 66 1.01 18.34 0.43
N THR A 67 -0.18 17.85 0.68
CA THR A 67 -0.80 16.74 -0.05
C THR A 67 -2.20 17.11 -0.50
N SER A 68 -2.96 16.17 -1.06
CA SER A 68 -4.35 16.42 -1.47
C SER A 68 -5.32 15.96 -0.39
N CYS A 69 -6.33 16.77 -0.13
CA CYS A 69 -7.43 16.39 0.76
C CYS A 69 -8.21 15.20 0.20
N ASP A 70 -8.43 14.14 0.99
CA ASP A 70 -9.15 12.92 0.59
C ASP A 70 -10.62 13.14 0.25
N ARG A 71 -11.17 14.32 0.58
CA ARG A 71 -12.58 14.66 0.33
C ARG A 71 -12.79 15.56 -0.88
N CYS A 72 -11.98 16.63 -1.00
CA CYS A 72 -12.18 17.63 -2.04
C CYS A 72 -11.02 17.75 -3.03
N THR A 73 -9.95 17.00 -2.82
CA THR A 73 -8.73 16.98 -3.64
C THR A 73 -7.91 18.28 -3.66
N ASP A 74 -8.38 19.33 -2.99
CA ASP A 74 -7.63 20.59 -2.85
C ASP A 74 -6.39 20.36 -1.95
N PRO A 75 -5.33 21.16 -2.14
CA PRO A 75 -4.12 21.04 -1.33
C PRO A 75 -4.37 21.30 0.15
N ILE A 76 -3.73 20.51 1.00
CA ILE A 76 -3.77 20.66 2.45
C ILE A 76 -2.36 20.47 3.02
N GLU A 77 -2.00 21.26 4.02
CA GLU A 77 -0.73 21.13 4.75
C GLU A 77 -0.93 20.22 5.97
N GLU A 78 -0.02 19.23 6.08
CA GLU A 78 -0.02 18.28 7.18
C GLU A 78 1.35 18.23 7.85
N GLU A 79 1.34 18.11 9.18
CA GLU A 79 2.54 17.88 9.96
C GLU A 79 2.90 16.38 9.92
N VAL A 80 4.16 16.10 9.64
CA VAL A 80 4.69 14.74 9.64
C VAL A 80 5.75 14.61 10.72
N GLU A 81 5.61 13.58 11.57
CA GLU A 81 6.55 13.21 12.61
C GLU A 81 6.61 11.69 12.73
N GLY A 82 7.81 11.14 12.80
CA GLY A 82 7.97 9.71 12.95
C GLY A 82 9.40 9.28 13.25
N GLU A 83 9.51 8.10 13.86
CA GLU A 83 10.77 7.41 14.08
C GLU A 83 10.66 6.00 13.53
N TYR A 84 11.59 5.64 12.63
CA TYR A 84 11.55 4.37 11.89
C TYR A 84 12.92 3.71 11.89
N GLN A 85 12.95 2.39 12.01
CA GLN A 85 14.17 1.60 11.92
C GLN A 85 14.15 0.76 10.65
N ILE A 86 15.25 0.84 9.87
CA ILE A 86 15.48 -0.01 8.70
C ILE A 86 16.82 -0.73 8.90
N ILE A 87 16.83 -2.03 8.63
CA ILE A 87 18.01 -2.87 8.67
C ILE A 87 18.47 -3.18 7.25
N TYR A 88 19.70 -2.81 6.92
CA TYR A 88 20.33 -3.11 5.63
C TYR A 88 21.32 -4.25 5.83
N LYS A 89 20.98 -5.44 5.35
CA LYS A 89 21.80 -6.65 5.48
C LYS A 89 22.62 -6.89 4.21
N PHE A 90 23.89 -7.21 4.36
CA PHE A 90 24.76 -7.54 3.22
C PHE A 90 24.55 -8.98 2.77
N GLY A 91 24.02 -9.15 1.56
CA GLY A 91 23.76 -10.44 0.94
C GLY A 91 22.77 -11.33 1.67
N GLY A 92 22.38 -12.41 1.02
CA GLY A 92 21.38 -13.34 1.48
C GLY A 92 20.14 -13.33 0.57
N ASP A 93 19.12 -14.09 0.97
CA ASP A 93 17.86 -14.12 0.26
C ASP A 93 17.03 -12.88 0.63
N THR A 94 16.25 -12.41 -0.33
CA THR A 94 15.23 -11.36 -0.10
C THR A 94 14.19 -11.88 0.89
N THR A 95 13.68 -11.00 1.73
CA THR A 95 12.64 -11.30 2.72
C THR A 95 11.44 -10.40 2.48
N ASP A 96 10.27 -10.84 2.91
CA ASP A 96 9.04 -10.05 2.85
C ASP A 96 8.94 -9.03 4.01
N ASP A 97 10.00 -8.89 4.83
CA ASP A 97 10.06 -7.92 5.92
C ASP A 97 10.42 -6.54 5.36
N GLU A 98 9.49 -5.60 5.40
CA GLU A 98 9.64 -4.23 4.90
C GLU A 98 10.74 -3.43 5.64
N ALA A 99 11.01 -3.78 6.90
CA ALA A 99 12.06 -3.17 7.70
C ALA A 99 13.46 -3.75 7.41
N LEU A 100 13.59 -4.78 6.54
CA LEU A 100 14.84 -5.42 6.21
C LEU A 100 15.13 -5.37 4.71
N ILE A 101 16.12 -4.59 4.34
CA ILE A 101 16.57 -4.42 2.95
C ILE A 101 17.86 -5.22 2.75
N VAL A 102 17.87 -6.07 1.73
CA VAL A 102 19.08 -6.84 1.36
C VAL A 102 19.89 -6.03 0.34
N LEU A 103 21.13 -5.71 0.71
CA LEU A 103 22.09 -5.07 -0.16
C LEU A 103 23.00 -6.12 -0.83
N ASP A 104 23.42 -5.85 -2.06
CA ASP A 104 24.41 -6.67 -2.73
C ASP A 104 25.72 -6.71 -1.94
N PHE A 105 26.43 -7.84 -2.00
CA PHE A 105 27.76 -7.97 -1.37
C PHE A 105 28.78 -6.97 -1.91
N GLU A 106 28.61 -6.56 -3.16
CA GLU A 106 29.49 -5.59 -3.83
C GLU A 106 29.07 -4.14 -3.63
N ALA A 107 27.95 -3.91 -2.90
CA ALA A 107 27.49 -2.55 -2.63
C ALA A 107 28.51 -1.80 -1.78
N TYR A 108 28.82 -0.58 -2.18
CA TYR A 108 29.75 0.31 -1.51
C TYR A 108 29.09 1.61 -1.02
N GLU A 109 27.88 1.87 -1.47
CA GLU A 109 27.08 3.04 -1.11
C GLU A 109 25.62 2.64 -0.87
N LEU A 110 24.92 3.44 -0.08
CA LEU A 110 23.52 3.29 0.26
C LEU A 110 22.77 4.51 -0.24
N ASP A 111 21.82 4.31 -1.14
CA ASP A 111 20.87 5.35 -1.54
C ASP A 111 19.65 5.30 -0.61
N VAL A 112 19.43 6.38 0.14
CA VAL A 112 18.33 6.49 1.10
C VAL A 112 17.18 7.35 0.58
N LYS A 113 17.22 7.80 -0.69
CA LYS A 113 16.21 8.72 -1.25
C LYS A 113 14.81 8.14 -1.15
N MET A 114 14.60 6.91 -1.65
CA MET A 114 13.29 6.28 -1.63
C MET A 114 12.84 5.93 -0.22
N ASN A 115 13.75 5.47 0.64
CA ASN A 115 13.41 5.21 2.04
C ASN A 115 12.92 6.47 2.76
N ILE A 116 13.59 7.62 2.54
CA ILE A 116 13.14 8.90 3.10
C ILE A 116 11.73 9.24 2.62
N TYR A 117 11.46 9.10 1.31
CA TYR A 117 10.13 9.37 0.77
C TYR A 117 9.05 8.46 1.35
N GLU A 118 9.31 7.16 1.42
CA GLU A 118 8.40 6.16 2.01
C GLU A 118 8.10 6.49 3.48
N LEU A 119 9.14 6.83 4.27
CA LEU A 119 8.97 7.19 5.67
C LEU A 119 8.17 8.48 5.87
N ILE A 120 8.39 9.51 5.05
CA ILE A 120 7.56 10.72 5.06
C ILE A 120 6.11 10.37 4.71
N SER A 121 5.89 9.53 3.70
CA SER A 121 4.55 9.13 3.26
C SER A 121 3.80 8.32 4.32
N VAL A 122 4.49 7.42 5.02
CA VAL A 122 3.92 6.63 6.13
C VAL A 122 3.65 7.48 7.38
N SER A 123 4.38 8.59 7.56
CA SER A 123 4.13 9.54 8.65
C SER A 123 2.86 10.36 8.47
N LEU A 124 2.27 10.38 7.26
CA LEU A 124 0.99 11.04 7.04
C LEU A 124 -0.14 10.30 7.77
N PRO A 125 -1.15 11.01 8.29
CA PRO A 125 -2.33 10.37 8.85
C PRO A 125 -3.06 9.54 7.78
N VAL A 126 -3.71 8.44 8.20
CA VAL A 126 -4.46 7.53 7.29
C VAL A 126 -5.54 8.27 6.49
N ARG A 127 -6.02 9.37 7.01
CA ARG A 127 -7.03 10.21 6.36
C ARG A 127 -6.66 11.68 6.52
N VAL A 128 -6.44 12.34 5.40
CA VAL A 128 -6.09 13.75 5.31
C VAL A 128 -7.30 14.52 4.80
N VAL A 129 -7.95 15.34 5.65
CA VAL A 129 -9.15 16.09 5.28
C VAL A 129 -9.14 17.47 5.94
N HIS A 130 -9.59 18.48 5.19
CA HIS A 130 -9.81 19.81 5.75
C HIS A 130 -10.80 19.78 6.92
N GLU A 131 -10.72 20.75 7.80
CA GLU A 131 -11.71 20.96 8.86
C GLU A 131 -13.11 21.12 8.30
N GLN A 132 -14.10 20.95 9.18
CA GLN A 132 -15.50 21.00 8.75
C GLN A 132 -15.86 22.41 8.20
N GLY A 133 -16.21 22.44 6.91
CA GLY A 133 -16.59 23.67 6.21
C GLY A 133 -15.48 24.32 5.39
N GLU A 134 -14.27 23.81 5.41
CA GLU A 134 -13.11 24.31 4.64
C GLU A 134 -12.90 23.61 3.29
N CYS A 135 -13.54 22.46 3.08
CA CYS A 135 -13.48 21.78 1.80
C CYS A 135 -14.18 22.59 0.69
N ASN A 136 -13.67 22.42 -0.53
CA ASN A 136 -14.25 23.02 -1.73
C ASN A 136 -15.72 22.60 -1.91
N PRO A 137 -16.67 23.57 -1.91
CA PRO A 137 -18.09 23.25 -1.97
C PRO A 137 -18.53 22.62 -3.29
N GLU A 138 -17.90 22.98 -4.43
CA GLU A 138 -18.23 22.41 -5.73
C GLU A 138 -17.89 20.91 -5.78
N MET A 139 -16.76 20.53 -5.17
CA MET A 139 -16.35 19.12 -5.07
C MET A 139 -17.24 18.34 -4.12
N LEU A 140 -17.70 18.96 -3.02
CA LEU A 140 -18.64 18.33 -2.10
C LEU A 140 -20.01 18.06 -2.76
N GLU A 141 -20.53 19.00 -3.55
CA GLU A 141 -21.77 18.80 -4.31
C GLU A 141 -21.65 17.65 -5.34
N LEU A 142 -20.49 17.53 -5.97
CA LEU A 142 -20.22 16.41 -6.87
C LEU A 142 -20.18 15.08 -6.11
N LEU A 143 -19.49 15.05 -4.96
CA LEU A 143 -19.38 13.85 -4.14
C LEU A 143 -20.76 13.37 -3.67
N GLU A 144 -21.64 14.30 -3.22
CA GLU A 144 -23.01 13.98 -2.78
C GLU A 144 -23.85 13.31 -3.86
N LYS A 145 -23.62 13.61 -5.14
CA LYS A 145 -24.34 12.98 -6.26
C LYS A 145 -23.94 11.52 -6.50
N TYR A 146 -22.74 11.12 -6.06
CA TYR A 146 -22.18 9.79 -6.27
C TYR A 146 -22.12 8.94 -5.01
N VAL A 147 -22.41 9.52 -3.84
CA VAL A 147 -22.56 8.75 -2.60
C VAL A 147 -23.92 8.05 -2.67
N ILE A 148 -23.89 6.74 -2.82
CA ILE A 148 -25.07 5.88 -2.67
C ILE A 148 -25.40 5.91 -1.17
N ASN A 149 -26.51 6.56 -0.82
CA ASN A 149 -27.03 6.51 0.53
C ASN A 149 -27.51 5.08 0.79
N ALA A 150 -26.86 4.37 1.69
CA ALA A 150 -27.23 3.00 2.09
C ALA A 150 -28.64 2.89 2.71
N ASN A 151 -29.41 3.98 2.71
CA ASN A 151 -30.77 4.06 3.20
C ASN A 151 -31.82 4.15 2.07
N ASP A 152 -31.40 4.13 0.80
CA ASP A 152 -32.31 4.12 -0.35
C ASP A 152 -32.67 2.68 -0.80
N ASP A 153 -32.51 1.67 0.09
CA ASP A 153 -32.94 0.28 -0.15
C ASP A 153 -34.48 0.08 -0.08
N ASP A 154 -35.28 1.14 -0.22
CA ASP A 154 -36.76 1.06 -0.26
C ASP A 154 -37.33 1.33 -1.67
N ASP A 155 -36.53 1.28 -2.74
CA ASP A 155 -37.09 1.15 -4.08
C ASP A 155 -37.31 -0.34 -4.35
N GLU A 156 -38.59 -0.76 -4.17
CA GLU A 156 -39.15 -2.00 -4.65
C GLU A 156 -38.83 -2.13 -6.15
N ASP A 157 -37.75 -2.83 -6.48
CA ASP A 157 -37.54 -3.34 -7.84
C ASP A 157 -38.67 -4.30 -8.16
N ASP A 158 -39.76 -3.76 -8.76
CA ASP A 158 -40.70 -4.52 -9.55
C ASP A 158 -39.90 -5.18 -10.70
N PHE A 159 -39.30 -6.33 -10.40
CA PHE A 159 -38.87 -7.24 -11.43
C PHE A 159 -40.13 -7.79 -12.10
N ASP A 160 -40.55 -7.11 -13.18
CA ASP A 160 -41.46 -7.68 -14.18
C ASP A 160 -40.81 -8.99 -14.64
N ASP A 161 -41.38 -10.09 -14.19
CA ASP A 161 -41.19 -11.46 -14.70
C ASP A 161 -41.70 -11.47 -16.15
N GLU A 162 -40.90 -10.99 -17.10
CA GLU A 162 -41.16 -11.25 -18.52
C GLU A 162 -40.79 -12.72 -18.80
N ASP A 163 -41.85 -13.49 -18.99
CA ASP A 163 -41.93 -14.86 -19.54
C ASP A 163 -40.77 -15.15 -20.50
N TYR A 164 -39.80 -15.92 -20.08
CA TYR A 164 -38.93 -16.64 -21.02
C TYR A 164 -39.66 -17.91 -21.46
N ASP A 165 -40.26 -17.83 -22.65
CA ASP A 165 -40.75 -18.95 -23.43
C ASP A 165 -39.64 -19.99 -23.57
N ASP A 166 -39.93 -21.16 -23.00
CA ASP A 166 -39.18 -22.40 -23.06
C ASP A 166 -39.34 -22.94 -24.52
N GLU A 167 -38.43 -22.56 -25.45
CA GLU A 167 -38.35 -23.22 -26.75
C GLU A 167 -37.42 -24.43 -26.66
N ASP A 168 -38.08 -25.58 -26.77
CA ASP A 168 -37.64 -26.95 -27.03
C ASP A 168 -36.22 -27.06 -27.61
N PHE A 169 -35.31 -27.65 -26.85
CA PHE A 169 -34.10 -28.24 -27.39
C PHE A 169 -34.27 -29.77 -27.41
N ASP A 170 -34.61 -30.29 -28.60
CA ASP A 170 -34.66 -31.73 -28.91
C ASP A 170 -33.25 -32.33 -28.75
N ASP A 171 -33.15 -33.29 -27.83
CA ASP A 171 -32.04 -34.21 -27.69
C ASP A 171 -32.20 -35.36 -28.70
N GLU A 172 -31.22 -35.55 -29.57
CA GLU A 172 -30.98 -36.85 -30.21
C GLU A 172 -29.66 -37.44 -29.75
N ASP A 173 -29.81 -38.53 -28.99
CA ASP A 173 -29.05 -39.77 -28.90
C ASP A 173 -27.52 -39.75 -29.14
N ASP A 174 -26.79 -40.27 -28.14
CA ASP A 174 -25.94 -41.45 -28.38
C ASP A 174 -25.63 -42.21 -27.11
N GLU A 175 -25.94 -43.49 -27.16
CA GLU A 175 -25.70 -44.55 -26.20
C GLU A 175 -24.19 -44.83 -26.04
N ASP A 176 -23.65 -45.15 -24.87
CA ASP A 176 -23.14 -46.50 -24.57
C ASP A 176 -22.36 -46.58 -23.25
N ASP A 177 -22.73 -47.63 -22.51
CA ASP A 177 -21.99 -48.63 -21.74
C ASP A 177 -21.43 -48.34 -20.34
N SER A 178 -22.14 -48.94 -19.38
CA SER A 178 -21.77 -49.72 -18.19
C SER A 178 -20.50 -49.40 -17.38
N GLU A 179 -20.52 -49.35 -16.07
CA GLU A 179 -20.55 -50.42 -15.08
C GLU A 179 -20.64 -49.91 -13.63
N GLU A 180 -21.23 -50.73 -12.84
CA GLU A 180 -21.53 -50.77 -11.42
C GLU A 180 -20.54 -50.22 -10.41
N GLY A 181 -21.05 -49.65 -9.32
CA GLY A 181 -20.34 -49.41 -8.07
C GLY A 181 -21.17 -48.65 -7.05
N GLU A 182 -21.80 -49.46 -6.16
CA GLU A 182 -22.53 -49.03 -4.99
C GLU A 182 -21.68 -48.21 -4.03
N ASP A 183 -22.18 -47.18 -3.40
CA ASP A 183 -22.42 -47.06 -1.95
C ASP A 183 -22.56 -45.57 -1.51
N ASP A 184 -23.61 -45.41 -0.73
CA ASP A 184 -23.99 -44.32 0.15
C ASP A 184 -22.86 -43.41 0.66
N ASP A 185 -23.07 -42.07 0.60
CA ASP A 185 -23.11 -41.27 1.83
C ASP A 185 -23.54 -39.81 1.52
N ASP A 186 -24.60 -39.41 2.18
CA ASP A 186 -24.99 -38.02 2.41
C ASP A 186 -23.78 -37.17 2.83
N ASN A 187 -23.30 -36.29 1.95
CA ASN A 187 -22.46 -35.20 2.41
C ASN A 187 -22.77 -33.90 1.66
N ASN A 188 -23.63 -33.15 2.31
CA ASN A 188 -23.92 -31.77 2.04
C ASN A 188 -22.58 -30.98 2.15
N ASN A 189 -21.79 -31.00 1.09
CA ASN A 189 -20.56 -30.24 1.03
C ASN A 189 -20.82 -28.98 0.20
N ASP A 190 -21.16 -27.90 0.90
CA ASP A 190 -21.12 -26.56 0.35
C ASP A 190 -19.82 -26.39 -0.43
N ASP A 191 -19.92 -26.18 -1.73
CA ASP A 191 -18.81 -25.94 -2.65
C ASP A 191 -18.10 -24.62 -2.28
N ILE A 192 -17.26 -24.71 -1.25
CA ILE A 192 -16.38 -23.59 -0.88
C ILE A 192 -15.19 -23.61 -1.84
N ASP A 193 -15.00 -22.49 -2.55
CA ASP A 193 -13.85 -22.27 -3.41
C ASP A 193 -12.57 -22.77 -2.75
N PRO A 194 -11.77 -23.64 -3.41
CA PRO A 194 -10.55 -24.21 -2.83
C PRO A 194 -9.58 -23.19 -2.23
N ARG A 195 -9.62 -21.94 -2.72
CA ARG A 195 -8.81 -20.83 -2.20
C ARG A 195 -9.14 -20.45 -0.75
N TRP A 196 -10.34 -20.75 -0.27
CA TRP A 196 -10.80 -20.43 1.09
C TRP A 196 -10.75 -21.62 2.05
N SER A 197 -10.34 -22.80 1.59
CA SER A 197 -10.25 -24.00 2.40
C SER A 197 -9.29 -23.87 3.59
N ILE A 198 -8.28 -23.02 3.48
CA ILE A 198 -7.27 -22.75 4.53
C ILE A 198 -7.89 -22.07 5.76
N LEU A 199 -8.98 -21.30 5.57
CA LEU A 199 -9.63 -20.58 6.68
C LEU A 199 -10.46 -21.47 7.62
N LYS A 200 -10.78 -22.72 7.23
CA LYS A 200 -11.51 -23.67 8.08
C LYS A 200 -10.73 -24.09 9.34
N ASN A 201 -9.42 -23.89 9.38
CA ASN A 201 -8.54 -24.33 10.47
C ASN A 201 -8.14 -23.21 11.45
N LEU A 202 -8.75 -22.03 11.35
CA LEU A 202 -8.49 -20.88 12.22
C LEU A 202 -9.57 -20.76 13.32
N ASN A 203 -9.71 -21.83 14.13
CA ASN A 203 -10.55 -21.79 15.35
C ASN A 203 -9.74 -22.26 16.55
#